data_ccfcdfd167473f0e90b764024a511257
#
_entry.id   ccfcdfd167473f0e90b764024a511257
#
_cell.length_a   1.000
_cell.length_b   1.000
_cell.length_c   1.000
_cell.angle_alpha   90.00
_cell.angle_beta   90.00
_cell.angle_gamma   90.00
#
_symmetry.space_group_name_H-M   'P 1'
#
loop_
_entity.id
_entity.type
_entity.pdbx_description
1 polymer ?
#
loop_
_entity_poly.entity_id
_entity_poly.type
_entity_poly.pdbx_seq_one_letter_code
_entity_poly.pdbx_strand_id
1 'polypeptide(L)'
;MNGAAKLDAVDRALIVATQGGLPLLARPYHVVGEQIGIAAEEVIARLQALLEAGVIRRIGAVPNHYAIGWTANGMTVWDVADERVDALGVRVGSLDFVTHCYRRPRALPAWPYNLFAMVHGGSRDEVRDKAARIAALLGEASRGGDILFSTRILKKAGLRI
;
A
#
# COMPACT_ATOMS: atom_id res chain seq x y z
N MET A 1 -14.64 14.88 11.26
CA MET A 1 -13.39 15.28 10.57
C MET A 1 -12.35 15.49 11.66
N ASN A 2 -11.44 14.54 11.85
CA ASN A 2 -10.34 14.73 12.80
C ASN A 2 -9.44 15.84 12.25
N GLY A 3 -9.24 16.90 13.03
CA GLY A 3 -8.32 17.97 12.69
C GLY A 3 -6.92 17.36 12.45
N ALA A 4 -6.19 17.90 11.47
CA ALA A 4 -4.83 17.44 11.20
C ALA A 4 -3.98 17.53 12.48
N ALA A 5 -3.27 16.45 12.82
CA ALA A 5 -2.39 16.42 13.98
C ALA A 5 -1.34 17.54 13.86
N LYS A 6 -1.18 18.32 14.92
CA LYS A 6 -0.24 19.45 14.93
C LYS A 6 1.16 18.89 15.20
N LEU A 7 1.95 18.74 14.14
CA LEU A 7 3.34 18.28 14.20
C LEU A 7 4.29 19.44 14.53
N ASP A 8 5.16 19.25 15.51
CA ASP A 8 6.26 20.18 15.80
C ASP A 8 7.45 19.98 14.84
N ALA A 9 8.51 20.77 15.00
CA ALA A 9 9.69 20.69 14.15
C ALA A 9 10.46 19.36 14.35
N VAL A 10 10.47 18.83 15.57
CA VAL A 10 11.14 17.56 15.89
C VAL A 10 10.37 16.38 15.31
N ASP A 11 9.02 16.39 15.38
CA ASP A 11 8.19 15.37 14.76
C ASP A 11 8.41 15.31 13.25
N ARG A 12 8.50 16.46 12.58
CA ARG A 12 8.80 16.53 11.14
C ARG A 12 10.20 16.00 10.82
N ALA A 13 11.21 16.38 11.60
CA ALA A 13 12.57 15.88 11.43
C ALA A 13 12.62 14.36 11.64
N LEU A 14 11.89 13.83 12.63
CA LEU A 14 11.78 12.41 12.92
C LEU A 14 11.12 11.65 11.75
N ILE A 15 10.03 12.16 11.20
CA ILE A 15 9.36 11.56 10.04
C ILE A 15 10.31 11.54 8.83
N VAL A 16 11.00 12.65 8.56
CA VAL A 16 11.98 12.74 7.46
C VAL A 16 13.12 11.74 7.65
N ALA A 17 13.67 11.63 8.85
CA ALA A 17 14.76 10.70 9.16
C ALA A 17 14.34 9.23 9.04
N THR A 18 13.06 8.91 9.29
CA THR A 18 12.55 7.52 9.31
C THR A 18 11.70 7.13 8.10
N GLN A 19 11.33 8.07 7.22
CA GLN A 19 10.49 7.78 6.03
C GLN A 19 11.15 6.80 5.02
N GLY A 20 12.46 6.63 5.08
CA GLY A 20 13.21 5.63 4.31
C GLY A 20 13.29 4.27 4.98
N GLY A 21 12.78 4.14 6.20
CA GLY A 21 12.93 3.00 7.09
C GLY A 21 13.91 3.29 8.23
N LEU A 22 13.82 2.51 9.30
CA LEU A 22 14.81 2.54 10.38
C LEU A 22 16.14 1.93 9.92
N PRO A 23 17.30 2.44 10.38
CA PRO A 23 18.59 1.81 10.13
C PRO A 23 18.60 0.35 10.61
N LEU A 24 19.09 -0.57 9.77
CA LEU A 24 19.20 -2.00 10.12
C LEU A 24 20.46 -2.24 10.96
N LEU A 25 20.50 -1.66 12.16
CA LEU A 25 21.60 -1.69 13.12
C LEU A 25 21.08 -2.13 14.49
N ALA A 26 22.00 -2.52 15.40
CA ALA A 26 21.63 -2.99 16.75
C ALA A 26 20.89 -1.91 17.60
N ARG A 27 21.17 -0.63 17.35
CA ARG A 27 20.60 0.51 18.10
C ARG A 27 20.02 1.57 17.15
N PRO A 28 18.96 1.26 16.39
CA PRO A 28 18.44 2.15 15.35
C PRO A 28 17.95 3.48 15.88
N TYR A 29 17.31 3.51 17.04
CA TYR A 29 16.77 4.74 17.63
C TYR A 29 17.86 5.69 18.13
N HIS A 30 19.02 5.19 18.55
CA HIS A 30 20.17 6.03 18.91
C HIS A 30 20.71 6.74 17.67
N VAL A 31 20.84 6.01 16.55
CA VAL A 31 21.31 6.58 15.29
C VAL A 31 20.35 7.67 14.77
N VAL A 32 19.05 7.41 14.84
CA VAL A 32 18.03 8.41 14.48
C VAL A 32 18.09 9.61 15.43
N GLY A 33 18.21 9.37 16.74
CA GLY A 33 18.33 10.42 17.74
C GLY A 33 19.55 11.32 17.53
N GLU A 34 20.71 10.73 17.28
CA GLU A 34 21.95 11.46 16.94
C GLU A 34 21.79 12.31 15.68
N GLN A 35 21.11 11.79 14.65
CA GLN A 35 20.88 12.50 13.40
C GLN A 35 20.02 13.77 13.57
N ILE A 36 19.04 13.75 14.49
CA ILE A 36 18.09 14.86 14.69
C ILE A 36 18.29 15.62 16.01
N GLY A 37 19.29 15.23 16.79
CA GLY A 37 19.69 15.95 18.01
C GLY A 37 18.81 15.69 19.24
N ILE A 38 18.24 14.48 19.40
CA ILE A 38 17.43 14.08 20.57
C ILE A 38 17.86 12.72 21.11
N ALA A 39 17.47 12.41 22.35
CA ALA A 39 17.74 11.11 22.97
C ALA A 39 16.95 9.98 22.30
N ALA A 40 17.47 8.73 22.34
CA ALA A 40 16.81 7.56 21.77
C ALA A 40 15.44 7.29 22.40
N GLU A 41 15.32 7.53 23.71
CA GLU A 41 14.08 7.40 24.46
C GLU A 41 13.01 8.38 23.96
N GLU A 42 13.41 9.60 23.62
CA GLU A 42 12.51 10.60 23.03
C GLU A 42 12.08 10.19 21.60
N VAL A 43 12.99 9.62 20.79
CA VAL A 43 12.64 9.05 19.47
C VAL A 43 11.54 8.03 19.61
N ILE A 44 11.67 7.07 20.55
CA ILE A 44 10.69 6.01 20.78
C ILE A 44 9.36 6.61 21.24
N ALA A 45 9.37 7.50 22.22
CA ALA A 45 8.16 8.11 22.76
C ALA A 45 7.38 8.90 21.69
N ARG A 46 8.09 9.68 20.84
CA ARG A 46 7.48 10.42 19.76
C ARG A 46 6.92 9.52 18.66
N LEU A 47 7.63 8.46 18.24
CA LEU A 47 7.12 7.49 17.27
C LEU A 47 5.84 6.82 17.78
N GLN A 48 5.77 6.51 19.07
CA GLN A 48 4.60 5.95 19.73
C GLN A 48 3.42 6.92 19.73
N ALA A 49 3.66 8.17 20.09
CA ALA A 49 2.64 9.22 20.05
C ALA A 49 2.11 9.48 18.62
N LEU A 50 2.98 9.45 17.61
CA LEU A 50 2.60 9.60 16.20
C LEU A 50 1.78 8.41 15.69
N LEU A 51 2.05 7.19 16.19
CA LEU A 51 1.22 5.99 15.92
C LEU A 51 -0.17 6.12 16.56
N GLU A 52 -0.24 6.51 17.84
CA GLU A 52 -1.49 6.67 18.59
C GLU A 52 -2.36 7.78 17.98
N ALA A 53 -1.73 8.87 17.50
CA ALA A 53 -2.41 9.95 16.80
C ALA A 53 -2.82 9.60 15.35
N GLY A 54 -2.47 8.42 14.84
CA GLY A 54 -2.77 7.98 13.47
C GLY A 54 -1.99 8.72 12.38
N VAL A 55 -0.97 9.51 12.73
CA VAL A 55 -0.05 10.17 11.79
C VAL A 55 0.83 9.12 11.10
N ILE A 56 1.36 8.19 11.89
CA ILE A 56 1.98 6.96 11.40
C ILE A 56 0.93 5.85 11.49
N ARG A 57 0.59 5.23 10.37
CA ARG A 57 -0.40 4.14 10.36
C ARG A 57 0.13 2.85 10.98
N ARG A 58 1.40 2.56 10.76
CA ARG A 58 2.10 1.37 11.30
C ARG A 58 3.60 1.51 11.12
N ILE A 59 4.34 0.83 11.98
CA ILE A 59 5.76 0.53 11.82
C ILE A 59 5.85 -0.98 11.57
N GLY A 60 6.57 -1.40 10.54
CA GLY A 60 6.68 -2.81 10.20
C GLY A 60 7.81 -3.10 9.22
N ALA A 61 8.19 -4.37 9.14
CA ALA A 61 9.12 -4.84 8.14
C ALA A 61 8.45 -4.85 6.76
N VAL A 62 9.17 -4.39 5.74
CA VAL A 62 8.76 -4.47 4.34
C VAL A 62 9.70 -5.45 3.65
N PRO A 63 9.34 -6.75 3.56
CA PRO A 63 10.21 -7.75 2.95
C PRO A 63 10.34 -7.50 1.45
N ASN A 64 11.49 -7.87 0.90
CA ASN A 64 11.65 -7.96 -0.54
C ASN A 64 10.90 -9.21 -1.05
N HIS A 65 9.67 -9.03 -1.50
CA HIS A 65 8.81 -10.12 -1.94
C HIS A 65 9.37 -10.92 -3.12
N TYR A 66 10.22 -10.34 -3.95
CA TYR A 66 10.93 -11.07 -5.00
C TYR A 66 11.92 -12.07 -4.39
N ALA A 67 12.65 -11.67 -3.34
CA ALA A 67 13.61 -12.54 -2.66
C ALA A 67 12.95 -13.72 -1.93
N ILE A 68 11.68 -13.60 -1.56
CA ILE A 68 10.89 -14.66 -0.93
C ILE A 68 9.98 -15.41 -1.91
N GLY A 69 10.21 -15.28 -3.23
CA GLY A 69 9.55 -16.08 -4.25
C GLY A 69 8.27 -15.48 -4.85
N TRP A 70 7.82 -14.31 -4.41
CA TRP A 70 6.64 -13.65 -4.97
C TRP A 70 7.03 -12.77 -6.16
N THR A 71 7.28 -13.43 -7.31
CA THR A 71 7.87 -12.80 -8.49
C THR A 71 6.84 -12.20 -9.44
N ALA A 72 5.58 -12.59 -9.35
CA ALA A 72 4.50 -12.09 -10.19
C ALA A 72 3.63 -11.07 -9.43
N ASN A 73 3.59 -9.85 -9.95
CA ASN A 73 2.74 -8.77 -9.43
C ASN A 73 1.76 -8.36 -10.53
N GLY A 74 0.47 -8.49 -10.26
CA GLY A 74 -0.60 -8.14 -11.18
C GLY A 74 -1.52 -7.08 -10.58
N MET A 75 -1.64 -5.93 -11.25
CA MET A 75 -2.75 -5.02 -11.02
C MET A 75 -3.93 -5.50 -11.86
N THR A 76 -4.93 -6.11 -11.23
CA THR A 76 -6.17 -6.46 -11.91
C THR A 76 -7.03 -5.21 -12.04
N VAL A 77 -7.59 -4.98 -13.23
CA VAL A 77 -8.40 -3.81 -13.57
C VAL A 77 -9.75 -4.25 -14.10
N TRP A 78 -10.83 -3.62 -13.65
CA TRP A 78 -12.18 -4.07 -13.89
C TRP A 78 -13.10 -2.91 -14.29
N ASP A 79 -13.92 -3.11 -15.32
CA ASP A 79 -15.05 -2.25 -15.64
C ASP A 79 -16.29 -2.76 -14.90
N VAL A 80 -16.58 -2.16 -13.75
CA VAL A 80 -17.70 -2.54 -12.89
C VAL A 80 -18.81 -1.49 -13.00
N ALA A 81 -20.07 -1.94 -12.97
CA ALA A 81 -21.23 -1.06 -12.95
C ALA A 81 -21.11 -0.04 -11.80
N ASP A 82 -21.33 1.26 -12.10
CA ASP A 82 -21.01 2.36 -11.18
C ASP A 82 -21.82 2.33 -9.89
N GLU A 83 -23.05 1.86 -9.96
CA GLU A 83 -23.95 1.69 -8.80
C GLU A 83 -23.55 0.53 -7.88
N ARG A 84 -22.68 -0.38 -8.35
CA ARG A 84 -22.24 -1.58 -7.61
C ARG A 84 -20.77 -1.54 -7.19
N VAL A 85 -19.97 -0.65 -7.79
CA VAL A 85 -18.51 -0.67 -7.64
C VAL A 85 -18.05 -0.49 -6.19
N ASP A 86 -18.71 0.33 -5.40
CA ASP A 86 -18.30 0.58 -4.01
C ASP A 86 -18.54 -0.65 -3.12
N ALA A 87 -19.72 -1.25 -3.20
CA ALA A 87 -20.04 -2.45 -2.42
C ALA A 87 -19.17 -3.65 -2.85
N LEU A 88 -18.97 -3.84 -4.16
CA LEU A 88 -18.12 -4.89 -4.68
C LEU A 88 -16.64 -4.63 -4.39
N GLY A 89 -16.20 -3.37 -4.43
CA GLY A 89 -14.84 -2.97 -4.08
C GLY A 89 -14.48 -3.32 -2.63
N VAL A 90 -15.39 -3.13 -1.68
CA VAL A 90 -15.21 -3.57 -0.30
C VAL A 90 -15.05 -5.09 -0.22
N ARG A 91 -15.88 -5.85 -0.94
CA ARG A 91 -15.80 -7.32 -0.98
C ARG A 91 -14.51 -7.82 -1.62
N VAL A 92 -14.08 -7.22 -2.73
CA VAL A 92 -12.78 -7.54 -3.37
C VAL A 92 -11.63 -7.19 -2.45
N GLY A 93 -11.66 -6.01 -1.81
CA GLY A 93 -10.63 -5.56 -0.88
C GLY A 93 -10.50 -6.41 0.39
N SER A 94 -11.54 -7.19 0.76
CA SER A 94 -11.52 -8.10 1.91
C SER A 94 -10.95 -9.49 1.59
N LEU A 95 -10.63 -9.78 0.32
CA LEU A 95 -9.99 -11.04 -0.05
C LEU A 95 -8.55 -11.09 0.50
N ASP A 96 -8.18 -12.21 1.09
CA ASP A 96 -6.90 -12.43 1.77
C ASP A 96 -5.65 -12.22 0.89
N PHE A 97 -5.79 -12.44 -0.42
CA PHE A 97 -4.73 -12.30 -1.42
C PHE A 97 -4.71 -10.92 -2.10
N VAL A 98 -5.63 -10.01 -1.77
CA VAL A 98 -5.68 -8.65 -2.30
C VAL A 98 -4.97 -7.70 -1.33
N THR A 99 -3.89 -7.08 -1.76
CA THR A 99 -3.11 -6.17 -0.89
C THR A 99 -3.57 -4.73 -0.94
N HIS A 100 -4.12 -4.31 -2.08
CA HIS A 100 -4.65 -2.95 -2.29
C HIS A 100 -5.86 -3.04 -3.20
N CYS A 101 -6.90 -2.28 -2.89
CA CYS A 101 -8.09 -2.15 -3.72
C CYS A 101 -8.49 -0.68 -3.81
N TYR A 102 -8.72 -0.18 -5.04
CA TYR A 102 -9.03 1.22 -5.30
C TYR A 102 -10.17 1.35 -6.31
N ARG A 103 -11.07 2.32 -6.05
CA ARG A 103 -11.93 2.89 -7.07
C ARG A 103 -11.24 4.11 -7.67
N ARG A 104 -11.29 4.25 -9.01
CA ARG A 104 -10.79 5.43 -9.75
C ARG A 104 -11.78 5.80 -10.84
N PRO A 105 -11.84 7.08 -11.25
CA PRO A 105 -12.67 7.47 -12.40
C PRO A 105 -12.15 6.82 -13.68
N ARG A 106 -13.08 6.53 -14.59
CA ARG A 106 -12.75 6.10 -15.95
C ARG A 106 -12.17 7.26 -16.77
N ALA A 107 -11.40 6.95 -17.81
CA ALA A 107 -10.94 7.89 -18.83
C ALA A 107 -11.36 7.38 -20.21
N LEU A 108 -12.65 7.46 -20.46
CA LEU A 108 -13.26 6.99 -21.73
C LEU A 108 -12.78 7.83 -22.93
N PRO A 109 -12.71 7.22 -24.13
CA PRO A 109 -12.98 5.81 -24.42
C PRO A 109 -11.80 4.88 -24.15
N ALA A 110 -10.61 5.42 -23.93
CA ALA A 110 -9.36 4.64 -23.89
C ALA A 110 -9.21 3.77 -22.63
N TRP A 111 -9.82 4.17 -21.51
CA TRP A 111 -9.66 3.51 -20.23
C TRP A 111 -11.00 3.31 -19.50
N PRO A 112 -11.66 2.15 -19.70
CA PRO A 112 -12.99 1.90 -19.14
C PRO A 112 -13.01 1.43 -17.70
N TYR A 113 -11.86 1.12 -17.10
CA TYR A 113 -11.77 0.49 -15.79
C TYR A 113 -11.97 1.48 -14.65
N ASN A 114 -12.74 1.07 -13.63
CA ASN A 114 -13.02 1.88 -12.43
C ASN A 114 -12.71 1.17 -11.11
N LEU A 115 -12.43 -0.15 -11.10
CA LEU A 115 -12.00 -0.90 -9.93
C LEU A 115 -10.64 -1.54 -10.18
N PHE A 116 -9.73 -1.42 -9.20
CA PHE A 116 -8.34 -1.85 -9.28
C PHE A 116 -8.00 -2.67 -8.05
N ALA A 117 -7.47 -3.88 -8.24
CA ALA A 117 -7.04 -4.73 -7.14
C ALA A 117 -5.64 -5.31 -7.40
N MET A 118 -4.71 -5.03 -6.48
CA MET A 118 -3.35 -5.56 -6.56
C MET A 118 -3.30 -6.96 -5.98
N VAL A 119 -2.80 -7.91 -6.77
CA VAL A 119 -2.57 -9.29 -6.39
C VAL A 119 -1.12 -9.70 -6.64
N HIS A 120 -0.62 -10.63 -5.85
CA HIS A 120 0.74 -11.14 -5.92
C HIS A 120 0.72 -12.66 -6.02
N GLY A 121 1.74 -13.24 -6.64
CA GLY A 121 1.92 -14.69 -6.73
C GLY A 121 3.37 -15.08 -7.04
N GLY A 122 3.69 -16.35 -6.86
CA GLY A 122 4.96 -16.93 -7.29
C GLY A 122 5.04 -17.08 -8.81
N SER A 123 3.91 -17.11 -9.51
CA SER A 123 3.82 -17.20 -10.96
C SER A 123 2.69 -16.32 -11.53
N ARG A 124 2.75 -16.06 -12.84
CA ARG A 124 1.65 -15.37 -13.54
C ARG A 124 0.36 -16.19 -13.56
N ASP A 125 0.45 -17.49 -13.55
CA ASP A 125 -0.72 -18.37 -13.54
C ASP A 125 -1.46 -18.29 -12.20
N GLU A 126 -0.72 -18.26 -11.08
CA GLU A 126 -1.31 -18.03 -9.77
C GLU A 126 -2.04 -16.66 -9.69
N VAL A 127 -1.45 -15.62 -10.31
CA VAL A 127 -2.11 -14.30 -10.39
C VAL A 127 -3.38 -14.36 -11.25
N ARG A 128 -3.37 -15.14 -12.36
CA ARG A 128 -4.56 -15.33 -13.20
C ARG A 128 -5.66 -16.07 -12.44
N ASP A 129 -5.32 -17.11 -11.66
CA ASP A 129 -6.28 -17.84 -10.84
C ASP A 129 -6.93 -16.93 -9.78
N LYS A 130 -6.13 -16.08 -9.12
CA LYS A 130 -6.63 -15.05 -8.20
C LYS A 130 -7.54 -14.04 -8.90
N ALA A 131 -7.17 -13.59 -10.10
CA ALA A 131 -8.01 -12.71 -10.91
C ALA A 131 -9.32 -13.38 -11.32
N ALA A 132 -9.32 -14.68 -11.66
CA ALA A 132 -10.53 -15.43 -11.95
C ALA A 132 -11.49 -15.49 -10.73
N ARG A 133 -10.95 -15.61 -9.50
CA ARG A 133 -11.74 -15.53 -8.27
C ARG A 133 -12.39 -14.15 -8.09
N ILE A 134 -11.66 -13.06 -8.41
CA ILE A 134 -12.22 -11.71 -8.40
C ILE A 134 -13.31 -11.57 -9.46
N ALA A 135 -13.10 -12.07 -10.68
CA ALA A 135 -14.09 -12.06 -11.75
C ALA A 135 -15.39 -12.78 -11.33
N ALA A 136 -15.26 -13.96 -10.73
CA ALA A 136 -16.40 -14.71 -10.21
C ALA A 136 -17.17 -13.95 -9.11
N LEU A 137 -16.48 -13.25 -8.22
CA LEU A 137 -17.10 -12.40 -7.20
C LEU A 137 -17.84 -11.20 -7.79
N LEU A 138 -17.29 -10.59 -8.85
CA LEU A 138 -17.90 -9.44 -9.54
C LEU A 138 -19.11 -9.87 -10.37
N GLY A 139 -19.08 -11.08 -10.95
CA GLY A 139 -20.16 -11.66 -11.74
C GLY A 139 -20.61 -10.72 -12.87
N GLU A 140 -21.92 -10.65 -13.10
CA GLU A 140 -22.55 -9.82 -14.14
C GLU A 140 -22.36 -8.29 -13.98
N ALA A 141 -21.91 -7.84 -12.78
CA ALA A 141 -21.60 -6.44 -12.57
C ALA A 141 -20.32 -6.00 -13.28
N SER A 142 -19.45 -6.93 -13.67
CA SER A 142 -18.25 -6.66 -14.47
C SER A 142 -18.54 -6.79 -15.95
N ARG A 143 -18.22 -5.75 -16.71
CA ARG A 143 -18.31 -5.73 -18.19
C ARG A 143 -17.03 -6.23 -18.83
N GLY A 144 -15.98 -6.45 -18.03
CA GLY A 144 -14.69 -6.94 -18.47
C GLY A 144 -13.57 -6.51 -17.51
N GLY A 145 -12.40 -7.07 -17.74
CA GLY A 145 -11.22 -6.77 -16.94
C GLY A 145 -9.94 -7.21 -17.62
N ASP A 146 -8.81 -6.79 -17.06
CA ASP A 146 -7.48 -7.17 -17.54
C ASP A 146 -6.50 -7.30 -16.35
N ILE A 147 -5.31 -7.81 -16.61
CA ILE A 147 -4.23 -7.94 -15.62
C ILE A 147 -2.98 -7.24 -16.14
N LEU A 148 -2.60 -6.17 -15.49
CA LEU A 148 -1.38 -5.43 -15.80
C LEU A 148 -0.23 -6.01 -14.98
N PHE A 149 0.61 -6.84 -15.61
CA PHE A 149 1.79 -7.40 -14.95
C PHE A 149 2.93 -6.39 -14.91
N SER A 150 3.57 -6.26 -13.75
CA SER A 150 4.81 -5.49 -13.63
C SER A 150 5.93 -6.17 -14.39
N THR A 151 6.61 -5.42 -15.28
CA THR A 151 7.76 -5.90 -16.05
C THR A 151 9.08 -5.37 -15.50
N ARG A 152 9.08 -4.16 -14.91
CA ARG A 152 10.26 -3.51 -14.35
C ARG A 152 9.86 -2.55 -13.25
N ILE A 153 10.55 -2.59 -12.11
CA ILE A 153 10.45 -1.60 -11.06
C ILE A 153 11.31 -0.39 -11.44
N LEU A 154 10.69 0.77 -11.62
CA LEU A 154 11.41 2.02 -11.87
C LEU A 154 11.68 2.77 -10.57
N LYS A 155 10.70 2.76 -9.64
CA LYS A 155 10.82 3.35 -8.30
C LYS A 155 9.85 2.64 -7.35
N LYS A 156 10.31 2.35 -6.14
CA LYS A 156 9.47 1.85 -5.05
C LYS A 156 9.83 2.62 -3.78
N ALA A 157 8.97 3.56 -3.40
CA ALA A 157 9.14 4.37 -2.19
C ALA A 157 7.76 4.72 -1.62
N GLY A 158 7.68 4.92 -0.29
CA GLY A 158 6.51 5.50 0.36
C GLY A 158 6.38 7.01 0.06
N LEU A 159 5.30 7.61 0.59
CA LEU A 159 5.14 9.05 0.61
C LEU A 159 6.36 9.69 1.30
N ARG A 160 6.85 10.78 0.77
CA ARG A 160 7.92 11.59 1.36
C ARG A 160 7.44 13.01 1.56
N ILE A 161 7.79 13.59 2.67
CA ILE A 161 7.54 14.99 3.03
C ILE A 161 8.84 15.78 3.04
#